data_57c22779f44d3e32d525779621e9c094
#
_entry.id   57c22779f44d3e32d525779621e9c094
#
_cell.length_a   1.000
_cell.length_b   1.000
_cell.length_c   1.000
_cell.angle_alpha   90.00
_cell.angle_beta   90.00
_cell.angle_gamma   90.00
#
_symmetry.space_group_name_H-M   'P 1'
#
loop_
_entity.id
_entity.type
_entity.pdbx_description
1 polymer ?
#
loop_
_entity_poly.entity_id
_entity_poly.type
_entity_poly.pdbx_seq_one_letter_code
_entity_poly.pdbx_strand_id
1 'polypeptide(L)'
;MNDATMGSAVSPRAPESLEQETMRRVTWRLLPVLMLGYFCAALDRANVGMAATTMSPALHFSNTQFGFGAGIFFFGYLLLEIPSNLILDRVGARLWLARIMLSWGLISGLTAFVWNDWSFYGVRFALGLAEAGFFPGVLIYVTWWFPARYRGRMVGLFMSAGVFAQILGPPLGGLLMRMDGLFGIAGWQWLFILEAVPAMVTGLLVLCLLTDRPRSASWLRPEARDWLDSRLAAERRQQEAVRTYSLWSALASPKLWLLTFVQFGHQCANSLVFFMPLIVKGLGVGRDWIGPVAAIPYLFGFIGMIGWGYKSDRAGERVWHASATMFLVTAALAVSLLLGADHPILLMAVLCVAVIGNQSFAPTFWAIPGTMLTGTAAAGGIAIINALGNLGNWAGPTLYGVVIDATHKTNLALLCLAIGPLAGGIVLVLVGHDRRLEQVPLSGHSHAQPRDGA
;
A
#
# COMPACT_ATOMS: atom_id res chain seq x y z
N MET A 1 -50.33 31.70 -33.43
CA MET A 1 -49.85 30.33 -33.27
C MET A 1 -48.51 30.27 -33.91
N ASN A 2 -47.46 30.44 -33.14
CA ASN A 2 -46.09 30.24 -33.58
C ASN A 2 -45.36 29.55 -32.42
N ASP A 3 -45.20 28.24 -32.59
CA ASP A 3 -44.35 27.41 -31.74
C ASP A 3 -42.89 27.74 -32.03
N ALA A 4 -42.22 28.39 -31.11
CA ALA A 4 -40.80 28.55 -31.12
C ALA A 4 -40.19 27.42 -30.28
N THR A 5 -39.76 26.33 -30.94
CA THR A 5 -38.91 25.29 -30.39
C THR A 5 -37.56 25.89 -29.99
N MET A 6 -37.38 26.14 -28.70
CA MET A 6 -36.07 26.44 -28.13
C MET A 6 -35.20 25.18 -28.19
N GLY A 7 -34.42 25.04 -29.24
CA GLY A 7 -33.29 24.12 -29.24
C GLY A 7 -32.27 24.54 -28.17
N SER A 8 -32.09 23.71 -27.15
CA SER A 8 -31.03 23.87 -26.16
C SER A 8 -29.67 23.74 -26.87
N ALA A 9 -29.06 24.87 -27.20
CA ALA A 9 -27.70 24.93 -27.68
C ALA A 9 -26.77 24.39 -26.56
N VAL A 10 -26.26 23.16 -26.73
CA VAL A 10 -25.16 22.65 -25.93
C VAL A 10 -23.99 23.59 -26.16
N SER A 11 -23.67 24.37 -25.12
CA SER A 11 -22.55 25.30 -25.14
C SER A 11 -21.27 24.53 -25.50
N PRO A 12 -20.50 24.92 -26.53
CA PRO A 12 -19.28 24.24 -26.91
C PRO A 12 -18.31 24.33 -25.73
N ARG A 13 -17.84 23.16 -25.22
CA ARG A 13 -16.82 23.10 -24.18
C ARG A 13 -15.62 23.93 -24.67
N ALA A 14 -15.14 24.83 -23.80
CA ALA A 14 -13.92 25.59 -24.06
C ALA A 14 -12.79 24.63 -24.49
N PRO A 15 -11.96 24.99 -25.49
CA PRO A 15 -10.87 24.13 -25.95
C PRO A 15 -9.97 23.77 -24.81
N GLU A 16 -9.73 22.44 -24.62
CA GLU A 16 -8.87 21.91 -23.57
C GLU A 16 -7.44 22.40 -23.80
N SER A 17 -6.75 22.90 -22.76
CA SER A 17 -5.36 23.33 -22.90
C SER A 17 -4.48 22.13 -23.28
N LEU A 18 -3.38 22.38 -24.00
CA LEU A 18 -2.39 21.34 -24.36
C LEU A 18 -1.93 20.53 -23.14
N GLU A 19 -1.74 21.21 -22.00
CA GLU A 19 -1.40 20.57 -20.73
C GLU A 19 -2.48 19.58 -20.27
N GLN A 20 -3.75 20.00 -20.25
CA GLN A 20 -4.85 19.18 -19.77
C GLN A 20 -5.06 17.95 -20.68
N GLU A 21 -5.04 18.14 -21.99
CA GLU A 21 -5.15 17.04 -22.96
C GLU A 21 -3.99 16.04 -22.79
N THR A 22 -2.75 16.55 -22.68
CA THR A 22 -1.56 15.72 -22.53
C THR A 22 -1.64 14.91 -21.23
N MET A 23 -1.94 15.55 -20.09
CA MET A 23 -2.03 14.87 -18.81
C MET A 23 -3.17 13.86 -18.78
N ARG A 24 -4.31 14.14 -19.40
CA ARG A 24 -5.40 13.18 -19.52
C ARG A 24 -4.97 11.94 -20.29
N ARG A 25 -4.33 12.10 -21.46
CA ARG A 25 -3.85 10.98 -22.28
C ARG A 25 -2.80 10.14 -21.55
N VAL A 26 -1.83 10.78 -20.89
CA VAL A 26 -0.80 10.10 -20.11
C VAL A 26 -1.44 9.31 -18.96
N THR A 27 -2.35 9.92 -18.21
CA THR A 27 -3.03 9.29 -17.09
C THR A 27 -3.80 8.04 -17.52
N TRP A 28 -4.66 8.16 -18.55
CA TRP A 28 -5.49 7.04 -19.00
C TRP A 28 -4.70 5.90 -19.65
N ARG A 29 -3.53 6.19 -20.19
CA ARG A 29 -2.68 5.14 -20.78
C ARG A 29 -1.83 4.41 -19.76
N LEU A 30 -1.25 5.11 -18.79
CA LEU A 30 -0.25 4.53 -17.90
C LEU A 30 -0.83 4.08 -16.56
N LEU A 31 -1.68 4.90 -15.96
CA LEU A 31 -2.14 4.68 -14.59
C LEU A 31 -2.98 3.42 -14.41
N PRO A 32 -3.94 3.06 -15.29
CA PRO A 32 -4.76 1.86 -15.12
C PRO A 32 -3.93 0.57 -15.06
N VAL A 33 -2.91 0.44 -15.91
CA VAL A 33 -2.02 -0.74 -15.93
C VAL A 33 -1.18 -0.82 -14.65
N LEU A 34 -0.67 0.32 -14.17
CA LEU A 34 0.08 0.39 -12.91
C LEU A 34 -0.82 0.07 -11.72
N MET A 35 -2.05 0.59 -11.70
CA MET A 35 -3.05 0.28 -10.67
C MET A 35 -3.41 -1.19 -10.66
N LEU A 36 -3.61 -1.80 -11.84
CA LEU A 36 -3.86 -3.25 -11.96
C LEU A 36 -2.68 -4.05 -11.39
N GLY A 37 -1.44 -3.66 -11.69
CA GLY A 37 -0.25 -4.29 -11.11
C GLY A 37 -0.21 -4.20 -9.59
N TYR A 38 -0.51 -3.04 -9.02
CA TYR A 38 -0.54 -2.87 -7.57
C TYR A 38 -1.72 -3.60 -6.91
N PHE A 39 -2.87 -3.66 -7.60
CA PHE A 39 -3.99 -4.48 -7.18
C PHE A 39 -3.60 -5.96 -7.07
N CYS A 40 -2.95 -6.52 -8.11
CA CYS A 40 -2.47 -7.91 -8.09
C CYS A 40 -1.47 -8.15 -6.94
N ALA A 41 -0.53 -7.22 -6.72
CA ALA A 41 0.46 -7.32 -5.64
C ALA A 41 -0.19 -7.33 -4.24
N ALA A 42 -1.16 -6.45 -4.03
CA ALA A 42 -1.87 -6.37 -2.76
C ALA A 42 -2.83 -7.55 -2.56
N LEU A 43 -3.43 -8.06 -3.65
CA LEU A 43 -4.27 -9.25 -3.65
C LEU A 43 -3.49 -10.50 -3.21
N ASP A 44 -2.33 -10.73 -3.82
CA ASP A 44 -1.44 -11.85 -3.51
C ASP A 44 -1.02 -11.87 -2.02
N ARG A 45 -0.75 -10.70 -1.45
CA ARG A 45 -0.44 -10.58 -0.01
C ARG A 45 -1.66 -10.85 0.88
N ALA A 46 -2.86 -10.39 0.51
CA ALA A 46 -4.07 -10.57 1.32
C ALA A 46 -4.55 -12.03 1.30
N ASN A 47 -4.45 -12.70 0.15
CA ASN A 47 -5.03 -14.00 -0.06
C ASN A 47 -4.24 -15.17 0.55
N VAL A 48 -2.99 -14.94 0.94
CA VAL A 48 -2.26 -15.90 1.79
C VAL A 48 -3.03 -16.23 3.07
N GLY A 49 -3.70 -15.24 3.68
CA GLY A 49 -4.58 -15.45 4.83
C GLY A 49 -5.83 -16.28 4.50
N MET A 50 -6.41 -16.10 3.31
CA MET A 50 -7.52 -16.96 2.85
C MET A 50 -7.07 -18.40 2.62
N ALA A 51 -5.95 -18.60 1.92
CA ALA A 51 -5.36 -19.92 1.68
C ALA A 51 -5.10 -20.67 3.00
N ALA A 52 -4.60 -19.97 4.04
CA ALA A 52 -4.29 -20.54 5.34
C ALA A 52 -5.47 -21.28 5.99
N THR A 53 -6.71 -20.88 5.70
CA THR A 53 -7.91 -21.51 6.26
C THR A 53 -8.03 -23.01 5.92
N THR A 54 -7.44 -23.45 4.81
CA THR A 54 -7.43 -24.86 4.35
C THR A 54 -6.00 -25.38 4.13
N MET A 55 -5.04 -24.54 3.71
CA MET A 55 -3.65 -24.91 3.51
C MET A 55 -2.95 -25.32 4.81
N SER A 56 -3.11 -24.52 5.88
CA SER A 56 -2.43 -24.82 7.15
C SER A 56 -2.86 -26.17 7.75
N PRO A 57 -4.17 -26.51 7.81
CA PRO A 57 -4.58 -27.86 8.22
C PRO A 57 -4.07 -28.96 7.29
N ALA A 58 -4.09 -28.75 5.96
CA ALA A 58 -3.67 -29.75 4.97
C ALA A 58 -2.18 -30.08 5.04
N LEU A 59 -1.34 -29.06 5.36
CA LEU A 59 0.11 -29.19 5.46
C LEU A 59 0.61 -29.29 6.90
N HIS A 60 -0.32 -29.38 7.87
CA HIS A 60 -0.04 -29.45 9.31
C HIS A 60 0.82 -28.29 9.84
N PHE A 61 0.60 -27.08 9.31
CA PHE A 61 1.31 -25.89 9.80
C PHE A 61 0.74 -25.45 11.16
N SER A 62 1.64 -25.14 12.09
CA SER A 62 1.30 -24.36 13.27
C SER A 62 1.03 -22.90 12.88
N ASN A 63 0.39 -22.15 13.77
CA ASN A 63 0.17 -20.70 13.52
C ASN A 63 1.51 -19.95 13.49
N THR A 64 2.50 -20.38 14.25
CA THR A 64 3.87 -19.84 14.21
C THR A 64 4.52 -20.07 12.86
N GLN A 65 4.45 -21.30 12.33
CA GLN A 65 5.01 -21.63 11.02
C GLN A 65 4.33 -20.84 9.91
N PHE A 66 3.01 -20.73 9.96
CA PHE A 66 2.26 -19.92 8.99
C PHE A 66 2.64 -18.43 9.10
N GLY A 67 2.63 -17.86 10.33
CA GLY A 67 2.96 -16.45 10.56
C GLY A 67 4.37 -16.08 10.11
N PHE A 68 5.36 -16.94 10.44
CA PHE A 68 6.74 -16.77 9.99
C PHE A 68 6.83 -16.82 8.46
N GLY A 69 6.21 -17.84 7.82
CA GLY A 69 6.21 -18.01 6.38
C GLY A 69 5.50 -16.87 5.63
N ALA A 70 4.37 -16.38 6.15
CA ALA A 70 3.70 -15.21 5.59
C ALA A 70 4.60 -13.96 5.65
N GLY A 71 5.33 -13.80 6.74
CA GLY A 71 6.17 -12.62 7.00
C GLY A 71 7.55 -12.67 6.35
N ILE A 72 8.16 -13.85 6.11
CA ILE A 72 9.53 -13.97 5.56
C ILE A 72 9.67 -13.31 4.17
N PHE A 73 8.57 -13.14 3.46
CA PHE A 73 8.46 -12.35 2.24
C PHE A 73 9.12 -10.98 2.39
N PHE A 74 8.91 -10.30 3.52
CA PHE A 74 9.40 -8.93 3.73
C PHE A 74 10.93 -8.87 3.89
N PHE A 75 11.59 -9.96 4.29
CA PHE A 75 13.05 -10.03 4.25
C PHE A 75 13.57 -10.10 2.82
N GLY A 76 12.98 -10.95 1.99
CA GLY A 76 13.32 -11.01 0.57
C GLY A 76 13.11 -9.67 -0.12
N TYR A 77 11.98 -9.03 0.18
CA TYR A 77 11.62 -7.72 -0.35
C TYR A 77 12.66 -6.65 0.04
N LEU A 78 13.03 -6.57 1.32
CA LEU A 78 14.02 -5.63 1.84
C LEU A 78 15.39 -5.76 1.14
N LEU A 79 15.86 -7.00 0.93
CA LEU A 79 17.18 -7.26 0.35
C LEU A 79 17.33 -6.70 -1.07
N LEU A 80 16.29 -6.79 -1.89
CA LEU A 80 16.34 -6.39 -3.29
C LEU A 80 15.62 -5.07 -3.60
N GLU A 81 14.96 -4.41 -2.64
CA GLU A 81 14.23 -3.16 -2.88
C GLU A 81 15.14 -2.08 -3.48
N ILE A 82 16.29 -1.82 -2.86
CA ILE A 82 17.26 -0.80 -3.34
C ILE A 82 17.95 -1.24 -4.63
N PRO A 83 18.56 -2.44 -4.73
CA PRO A 83 19.18 -2.90 -5.98
C PRO A 83 18.22 -2.89 -7.16
N SER A 84 16.99 -3.33 -6.96
CA SER A 84 15.95 -3.38 -8.00
C SER A 84 15.66 -1.99 -8.59
N ASN A 85 15.57 -0.95 -7.75
CA ASN A 85 15.33 0.40 -8.20
C ASN A 85 16.51 1.01 -8.96
N LEU A 86 17.74 0.67 -8.57
CA LEU A 86 18.94 1.07 -9.32
C LEU A 86 18.99 0.42 -10.71
N ILE A 87 18.57 -0.83 -10.82
CA ILE A 87 18.49 -1.53 -12.11
C ILE A 87 17.38 -0.93 -12.97
N LEU A 88 16.22 -0.60 -12.38
CA LEU A 88 15.10 0.04 -13.07
C LEU A 88 15.52 1.35 -13.76
N ASP A 89 16.33 2.17 -13.10
CA ASP A 89 16.81 3.44 -13.69
C ASP A 89 17.76 3.22 -14.88
N ARG A 90 18.53 2.12 -14.88
CA ARG A 90 19.48 1.76 -15.96
C ARG A 90 18.82 1.04 -17.13
N VAL A 91 17.93 0.09 -16.84
CA VAL A 91 17.33 -0.82 -17.85
C VAL A 91 16.06 -0.22 -18.46
N GLY A 92 15.40 0.68 -17.72
CA GLY A 92 14.09 1.23 -18.06
C GLY A 92 12.95 0.56 -17.30
N ALA A 93 11.92 1.35 -17.02
CA ALA A 93 10.78 0.90 -16.21
C ALA A 93 9.94 -0.16 -16.94
N ARG A 94 9.76 -0.03 -18.25
CA ARG A 94 8.97 -0.96 -19.06
C ARG A 94 9.46 -2.40 -18.93
N LEU A 95 10.73 -2.63 -19.17
CA LEU A 95 11.30 -3.99 -19.11
C LEU A 95 11.42 -4.47 -17.66
N TRP A 96 11.82 -3.58 -16.76
CA TRP A 96 12.10 -3.98 -15.39
C TRP A 96 10.83 -4.27 -14.58
N LEU A 97 9.79 -3.43 -14.68
CA LEU A 97 8.50 -3.69 -14.03
C LEU A 97 7.82 -4.93 -14.61
N ALA A 98 7.90 -5.15 -15.93
CA ALA A 98 7.38 -6.36 -16.53
C ALA A 98 8.11 -7.61 -16.03
N ARG A 99 9.45 -7.57 -15.94
CA ARG A 99 10.25 -8.67 -15.37
C ARG A 99 9.82 -8.96 -13.93
N ILE A 100 9.65 -7.92 -13.10
CA ILE A 100 9.18 -8.07 -11.72
C ILE A 100 7.84 -8.80 -11.71
N MET A 101 6.87 -8.34 -12.50
CA MET A 101 5.51 -8.89 -12.51
C MET A 101 5.46 -10.34 -13.03
N LEU A 102 6.22 -10.64 -14.09
CA LEU A 102 6.27 -12.00 -14.64
C LEU A 102 6.95 -12.97 -13.68
N SER A 103 8.10 -12.58 -13.10
CA SER A 103 8.83 -13.44 -12.15
C SER A 103 8.04 -13.63 -10.85
N TRP A 104 7.46 -12.57 -10.32
CA TRP A 104 6.61 -12.64 -9.14
C TRP A 104 5.34 -13.47 -9.40
N GLY A 105 4.61 -13.23 -10.49
CA GLY A 105 3.44 -14.02 -10.83
C GLY A 105 3.74 -15.52 -10.94
N LEU A 106 4.86 -15.89 -11.60
CA LEU A 106 5.31 -17.27 -11.67
C LEU A 106 5.58 -17.87 -10.27
N ILE A 107 6.35 -17.16 -9.43
CA ILE A 107 6.68 -17.63 -8.07
C ILE A 107 5.45 -17.67 -7.17
N SER A 108 4.52 -16.73 -7.30
CA SER A 108 3.23 -16.77 -6.60
C SER A 108 2.46 -18.04 -6.96
N GLY A 109 2.36 -18.37 -8.25
CA GLY A 109 1.76 -19.63 -8.71
C GLY A 109 2.45 -20.88 -8.17
N LEU A 110 3.77 -20.84 -7.99
CA LEU A 110 4.53 -21.95 -7.39
C LEU A 110 4.16 -22.20 -5.91
N THR A 111 3.55 -21.23 -5.22
CA THR A 111 3.03 -21.45 -3.87
C THR A 111 1.97 -22.57 -3.84
N ALA A 112 1.28 -22.84 -4.93
CA ALA A 112 0.35 -23.96 -5.04
C ALA A 112 1.00 -25.35 -4.86
N PHE A 113 2.31 -25.45 -5.01
CA PHE A 113 3.06 -26.71 -4.98
C PHE A 113 3.92 -26.88 -3.72
N VAL A 114 3.70 -26.06 -2.68
CA VAL A 114 4.39 -26.24 -1.40
C VAL A 114 3.87 -27.49 -0.69
N TRP A 115 4.80 -28.20 -0.02
CA TRP A 115 4.49 -29.49 0.64
C TRP A 115 4.92 -29.56 2.11
N ASN A 116 5.66 -28.55 2.60
CA ASN A 116 6.05 -28.40 4.00
C ASN A 116 6.37 -26.93 4.31
N ASP A 117 6.69 -26.62 5.55
CA ASP A 117 7.04 -25.29 6.04
C ASP A 117 8.29 -24.71 5.35
N TRP A 118 9.35 -25.51 5.14
CA TRP A 118 10.57 -25.05 4.46
C TRP A 118 10.33 -24.67 3.00
N SER A 119 9.51 -25.46 2.28
CA SER A 119 9.15 -25.14 0.90
C SER A 119 8.29 -23.87 0.86
N PHE A 120 7.39 -23.67 1.83
CA PHE A 120 6.59 -22.46 1.98
C PHE A 120 7.49 -21.25 2.26
N TYR A 121 8.44 -21.35 3.21
CA TYR A 121 9.38 -20.26 3.50
C TYR A 121 10.23 -19.91 2.29
N GLY A 122 10.75 -20.90 1.58
CA GLY A 122 11.57 -20.71 0.38
C GLY A 122 10.82 -19.97 -0.72
N VAL A 123 9.59 -20.39 -1.03
CA VAL A 123 8.76 -19.75 -2.06
C VAL A 123 8.36 -18.33 -1.63
N ARG A 124 7.96 -18.11 -0.36
CA ARG A 124 7.60 -16.79 0.16
C ARG A 124 8.79 -15.82 0.17
N PHE A 125 9.97 -16.28 0.54
CA PHE A 125 11.20 -15.48 0.47
C PHE A 125 11.55 -15.13 -0.98
N ALA A 126 11.53 -16.11 -1.89
CA ALA A 126 11.78 -15.90 -3.32
C ALA A 126 10.74 -14.94 -3.94
N LEU A 127 9.47 -15.01 -3.50
CA LEU A 127 8.42 -14.10 -3.91
C LEU A 127 8.75 -12.65 -3.48
N GLY A 128 9.24 -12.48 -2.25
CA GLY A 128 9.70 -11.18 -1.78
C GLY A 128 10.84 -10.61 -2.62
N LEU A 129 11.84 -11.44 -2.96
CA LEU A 129 12.94 -11.05 -3.87
C LEU A 129 12.41 -10.65 -5.26
N ALA A 130 11.44 -11.39 -5.80
CA ALA A 130 10.90 -11.17 -7.14
C ALA A 130 10.05 -9.90 -7.23
N GLU A 131 9.24 -9.61 -6.20
CA GLU A 131 8.36 -8.44 -6.13
C GLU A 131 9.10 -7.17 -5.72
N ALA A 132 10.29 -7.31 -5.12
CA ALA A 132 11.07 -6.20 -4.62
C ALA A 132 11.31 -5.12 -5.69
N GLY A 133 11.03 -3.87 -5.30
CA GLY A 133 11.19 -2.71 -6.18
C GLY A 133 9.98 -2.38 -7.05
N PHE A 134 8.90 -3.17 -7.04
CA PHE A 134 7.69 -2.84 -7.80
C PHE A 134 7.06 -1.51 -7.34
N PHE A 135 6.69 -1.43 -6.07
CA PHE A 135 6.04 -0.23 -5.54
C PHE A 135 6.91 1.03 -5.67
N PRO A 136 8.16 1.08 -5.17
CA PRO A 136 9.01 2.25 -5.32
C PRO A 136 9.39 2.49 -6.80
N GLY A 137 9.52 1.46 -7.61
CA GLY A 137 9.76 1.59 -9.06
C GLY A 137 8.62 2.30 -9.78
N VAL A 138 7.36 2.01 -9.43
CA VAL A 138 6.21 2.74 -9.95
C VAL A 138 6.23 4.19 -9.49
N LEU A 139 6.58 4.48 -8.22
CA LEU A 139 6.69 5.85 -7.74
C LEU A 139 7.76 6.62 -8.51
N ILE A 140 8.92 6.02 -8.80
CA ILE A 140 9.96 6.60 -9.65
C ILE A 140 9.42 6.84 -11.06
N TYR A 141 8.73 5.87 -11.65
CA TYR A 141 8.14 5.99 -12.98
C TYR A 141 7.11 7.13 -13.06
N VAL A 142 6.29 7.31 -12.03
CA VAL A 142 5.36 8.46 -11.92
C VAL A 142 6.13 9.80 -11.97
N THR A 143 7.33 9.90 -11.39
CA THR A 143 8.13 11.13 -11.49
C THR A 143 8.67 11.41 -12.89
N TRP A 144 8.80 10.38 -13.72
CA TRP A 144 9.27 10.53 -15.11
C TRP A 144 8.18 11.01 -16.07
N TRP A 145 6.90 10.85 -15.68
CA TRP A 145 5.75 11.14 -16.54
C TRP A 145 4.86 12.27 -16.05
N PHE A 146 4.88 12.56 -14.75
CA PHE A 146 3.97 13.53 -14.16
C PHE A 146 4.74 14.69 -13.52
N PRO A 147 4.46 15.93 -13.95
CA PRO A 147 4.93 17.13 -13.25
C PRO A 147 4.49 17.14 -11.77
N ALA A 148 5.24 17.83 -10.92
CA ALA A 148 5.05 17.85 -9.45
C ALA A 148 3.60 18.15 -9.03
N ARG A 149 2.92 19.05 -9.76
CA ARG A 149 1.51 19.42 -9.54
C ARG A 149 0.55 18.21 -9.61
N TYR A 150 0.85 17.19 -10.43
CA TYR A 150 -0.02 16.03 -10.65
C TYR A 150 0.38 14.80 -9.83
N ARG A 151 1.65 14.71 -9.36
CA ARG A 151 2.21 13.52 -8.73
C ARG A 151 1.41 13.04 -7.53
N GLY A 152 1.04 13.94 -6.62
CA GLY A 152 0.29 13.57 -5.42
C GLY A 152 -1.04 12.88 -5.75
N ARG A 153 -1.78 13.42 -6.73
CA ARG A 153 -3.04 12.81 -7.18
C ARG A 153 -2.81 11.45 -7.84
N MET A 154 -1.79 11.31 -8.67
CA MET A 154 -1.49 10.05 -9.37
C MET A 154 -1.05 8.95 -8.41
N VAL A 155 -0.21 9.28 -7.45
CA VAL A 155 0.21 8.36 -6.38
C VAL A 155 -0.97 7.96 -5.52
N GLY A 156 -1.85 8.90 -5.14
CA GLY A 156 -3.06 8.59 -4.38
C GLY A 156 -4.00 7.63 -5.12
N LEU A 157 -4.23 7.85 -6.43
CA LEU A 157 -5.01 6.94 -7.27
C LEU A 157 -4.33 5.57 -7.39
N PHE A 158 -3.01 5.51 -7.59
CA PHE A 158 -2.26 4.26 -7.62
C PHE A 158 -2.40 3.48 -6.31
N MET A 159 -2.21 4.14 -5.17
CA MET A 159 -2.32 3.50 -3.85
C MET A 159 -3.74 3.01 -3.53
N SER A 160 -4.79 3.64 -4.06
CA SER A 160 -6.16 3.19 -3.85
C SER A 160 -6.41 1.76 -4.35
N ALA A 161 -5.67 1.31 -5.37
CA ALA A 161 -5.77 -0.06 -5.87
C ALA A 161 -5.41 -1.11 -4.80
N GLY A 162 -4.45 -0.81 -3.91
CA GLY A 162 -4.11 -1.68 -2.79
C GLY A 162 -5.24 -1.83 -1.77
N VAL A 163 -5.98 -0.75 -1.52
CA VAL A 163 -7.14 -0.78 -0.60
C VAL A 163 -8.28 -1.59 -1.21
N PHE A 164 -8.54 -1.40 -2.52
CA PHE A 164 -9.54 -2.22 -3.23
C PHE A 164 -9.16 -3.71 -3.23
N ALA A 165 -7.87 -4.05 -3.32
CA ALA A 165 -7.43 -5.43 -3.22
C ALA A 165 -7.69 -6.04 -1.83
N GLN A 166 -7.55 -5.29 -0.75
CA GLN A 166 -7.87 -5.77 0.60
C GLN A 166 -9.38 -5.99 0.81
N ILE A 167 -10.24 -5.22 0.13
CA ILE A 167 -11.69 -5.37 0.20
C ILE A 167 -12.16 -6.54 -0.70
N LEU A 168 -11.65 -6.62 -1.92
CA LEU A 168 -12.08 -7.59 -2.92
C LEU A 168 -11.35 -8.93 -2.80
N GLY A 169 -10.14 -8.94 -2.25
CA GLY A 169 -9.28 -10.12 -2.14
C GLY A 169 -9.93 -11.27 -1.38
N PRO A 170 -10.33 -11.09 -0.13
CA PRO A 170 -10.93 -12.19 0.63
C PRO A 170 -12.20 -12.78 -0.02
N PRO A 171 -13.17 -12.00 -0.54
CA PRO A 171 -14.30 -12.55 -1.30
C PRO A 171 -13.88 -13.31 -2.57
N LEU A 172 -12.95 -12.77 -3.35
CA LEU A 172 -12.41 -13.42 -4.55
C LEU A 172 -11.68 -14.72 -4.19
N GLY A 173 -10.81 -14.67 -3.18
CA GLY A 173 -10.10 -15.84 -2.68
C GLY A 173 -11.06 -16.92 -2.20
N GLY A 174 -12.11 -16.54 -1.46
CA GLY A 174 -13.18 -17.46 -1.04
C GLY A 174 -13.90 -18.11 -2.22
N LEU A 175 -14.17 -17.36 -3.28
CA LEU A 175 -14.78 -17.87 -4.50
C LEU A 175 -13.87 -18.89 -5.22
N LEU A 176 -12.58 -18.55 -5.37
CA LEU A 176 -11.61 -19.45 -6.01
C LEU A 176 -11.42 -20.74 -5.22
N MET A 177 -11.45 -20.68 -3.90
CA MET A 177 -11.35 -21.86 -3.03
C MET A 177 -12.55 -22.80 -3.11
N ARG A 178 -13.68 -22.40 -3.72
CA ARG A 178 -14.81 -23.33 -4.02
C ARG A 178 -14.45 -24.36 -5.09
N MET A 179 -13.38 -24.15 -5.85
CA MET A 179 -12.89 -25.13 -6.83
C MET A 179 -12.18 -26.33 -6.20
N ASP A 180 -12.27 -26.48 -4.87
CA ASP A 180 -11.70 -27.57 -4.09
C ASP A 180 -12.08 -28.95 -4.65
N GLY A 181 -11.07 -29.80 -4.91
CA GLY A 181 -11.25 -31.12 -5.50
C GLY A 181 -11.37 -31.14 -7.02
N LEU A 182 -11.54 -30.02 -7.71
CA LEU A 182 -11.60 -29.98 -9.16
C LEU A 182 -10.23 -30.38 -9.74
N PHE A 183 -10.23 -31.38 -10.63
CA PHE A 183 -9.00 -32.02 -11.17
C PHE A 183 -8.06 -32.61 -10.09
N GLY A 184 -8.56 -32.92 -8.90
CA GLY A 184 -7.74 -33.41 -7.79
C GLY A 184 -6.86 -32.35 -7.12
N ILE A 185 -7.09 -31.06 -7.42
CA ILE A 185 -6.34 -29.91 -6.89
C ILE A 185 -7.13 -29.30 -5.72
N ALA A 186 -6.43 -29.00 -4.62
CA ALA A 186 -7.06 -28.37 -3.46
C ALA A 186 -7.45 -26.91 -3.73
N GLY A 187 -8.49 -26.40 -3.06
CA GLY A 187 -9.00 -25.05 -3.28
C GLY A 187 -7.95 -23.94 -3.03
N TRP A 188 -7.08 -24.11 -2.03
CA TRP A 188 -6.00 -23.18 -1.77
C TRP A 188 -4.93 -23.16 -2.88
N GLN A 189 -4.71 -24.29 -3.56
CA GLN A 189 -3.81 -24.38 -4.71
C GLN A 189 -4.40 -23.64 -5.92
N TRP A 190 -5.72 -23.82 -6.18
CA TRP A 190 -6.43 -23.07 -7.21
C TRP A 190 -6.32 -21.55 -7.00
N LEU A 191 -6.43 -21.11 -5.76
CA LEU A 191 -6.29 -19.69 -5.43
C LEU A 191 -4.95 -19.15 -5.94
N PHE A 192 -3.82 -19.76 -5.59
CA PHE A 192 -2.50 -19.29 -6.03
C PHE A 192 -2.28 -19.42 -7.54
N ILE A 193 -2.73 -20.50 -8.16
CA ILE A 193 -2.61 -20.70 -9.61
C ILE A 193 -3.37 -19.62 -10.38
N LEU A 194 -4.61 -19.34 -9.97
CA LEU A 194 -5.46 -18.39 -10.70
C LEU A 194 -5.09 -16.93 -10.41
N GLU A 195 -4.57 -16.61 -9.23
CA GLU A 195 -4.08 -15.26 -8.92
C GLU A 195 -2.75 -14.92 -9.60
N ALA A 196 -1.94 -15.93 -9.92
CA ALA A 196 -0.73 -15.74 -10.71
C ALA A 196 -1.04 -15.20 -12.12
N VAL A 197 -2.16 -15.63 -12.72
CA VAL A 197 -2.53 -15.28 -14.10
C VAL A 197 -2.72 -13.78 -14.31
N PRO A 198 -3.55 -13.05 -13.52
CA PRO A 198 -3.68 -11.60 -13.65
C PRO A 198 -2.34 -10.84 -13.50
N ALA A 199 -1.47 -11.28 -12.59
CA ALA A 199 -0.15 -10.68 -12.41
C ALA A 199 0.71 -10.85 -13.67
N MET A 200 0.78 -12.06 -14.25
CA MET A 200 1.53 -12.33 -15.47
C MET A 200 0.94 -11.60 -16.68
N VAL A 201 -0.38 -11.60 -16.84
CA VAL A 201 -1.07 -10.85 -17.91
C VAL A 201 -0.77 -9.36 -17.80
N THR A 202 -0.82 -8.80 -16.58
CA THR A 202 -0.47 -7.39 -16.38
C THR A 202 1.00 -7.13 -16.67
N GLY A 203 1.91 -8.05 -16.37
CA GLY A 203 3.32 -7.96 -16.78
C GLY A 203 3.50 -7.88 -18.30
N LEU A 204 2.73 -8.66 -19.06
CA LEU A 204 2.70 -8.57 -20.53
C LEU A 204 2.08 -7.24 -21.00
N LEU A 205 1.00 -6.78 -20.36
CA LEU A 205 0.42 -5.46 -20.67
C LEU A 205 1.41 -4.32 -20.39
N VAL A 206 2.21 -4.40 -19.34
CA VAL A 206 3.30 -3.46 -19.05
C VAL A 206 4.30 -3.42 -20.21
N LEU A 207 4.72 -4.57 -20.74
CA LEU A 207 5.60 -4.65 -21.91
C LEU A 207 5.00 -3.99 -23.16
N CYS A 208 3.68 -4.11 -23.35
CA CYS A 208 3.01 -3.59 -24.55
C CYS A 208 2.64 -2.11 -24.45
N LEU A 209 2.23 -1.64 -23.26
CA LEU A 209 1.59 -0.35 -23.09
C LEU A 209 2.48 0.73 -22.48
N LEU A 210 3.43 0.35 -21.61
CA LEU A 210 4.32 1.32 -21.00
C LEU A 210 5.39 1.78 -21.98
N THR A 211 5.82 3.01 -21.78
CA THR A 211 6.94 3.65 -22.48
C THR A 211 7.86 4.22 -21.41
N ASP A 212 9.17 4.08 -21.58
CA ASP A 212 10.12 4.46 -20.50
C ASP A 212 10.16 5.96 -20.24
N ARG A 213 10.19 6.77 -21.29
CA ARG A 213 10.32 8.22 -21.17
C ARG A 213 9.38 8.94 -22.14
N PRO A 214 8.94 10.18 -21.86
CA PRO A 214 8.10 10.96 -22.75
C PRO A 214 8.67 11.13 -24.17
N ARG A 215 9.97 11.27 -24.29
CA ARG A 215 10.68 11.41 -25.60
C ARG A 215 10.44 10.23 -26.54
N SER A 216 10.29 9.02 -26.03
CA SER A 216 10.07 7.81 -26.80
C SER A 216 8.58 7.49 -27.02
N ALA A 217 7.67 8.37 -26.59
CA ALA A 217 6.23 8.16 -26.66
C ALA A 217 5.65 8.48 -28.05
N SER A 218 5.69 7.53 -28.97
CA SER A 218 5.11 7.68 -30.32
C SER A 218 3.59 7.92 -30.32
N TRP A 219 2.89 7.57 -29.25
CA TRP A 219 1.45 7.76 -29.06
C TRP A 219 1.05 9.17 -28.60
N LEU A 220 2.03 10.02 -28.21
CA LEU A 220 1.83 11.44 -27.94
C LEU A 220 2.11 12.26 -29.20
N ARG A 221 1.33 13.35 -29.41
CA ARG A 221 1.62 14.35 -30.43
C ARG A 221 3.00 14.99 -30.16
N PRO A 222 3.75 15.39 -31.19
CA PRO A 222 5.07 16.01 -31.01
C PRO A 222 5.03 17.19 -30.04
N GLU A 223 4.05 18.10 -30.17
CA GLU A 223 3.95 19.29 -29.32
C GLU A 223 3.71 18.92 -27.83
N ALA A 224 2.87 17.91 -27.58
CA ALA A 224 2.57 17.41 -26.25
C ALA A 224 3.80 16.74 -25.60
N ARG A 225 4.58 16.02 -26.41
CA ARG A 225 5.81 15.36 -25.99
C ARG A 225 6.89 16.37 -25.63
N ASP A 226 7.10 17.39 -26.49
CA ASP A 226 8.09 18.44 -26.29
C ASP A 226 7.74 19.31 -25.08
N TRP A 227 6.46 19.65 -24.92
CA TRP A 227 5.96 20.34 -23.73
C TRP A 227 6.25 19.56 -22.46
N LEU A 228 5.90 18.27 -22.43
CA LEU A 228 6.05 17.42 -21.24
C LEU A 228 7.54 17.25 -20.87
N ASP A 229 8.39 16.98 -21.88
CA ASP A 229 9.83 16.79 -21.66
C ASP A 229 10.49 18.06 -21.17
N SER A 230 10.17 19.23 -21.76
CA SER A 230 10.72 20.52 -21.32
C SER A 230 10.28 20.87 -19.89
N ARG A 231 9.02 20.59 -19.53
CA ARG A 231 8.49 20.82 -18.18
C ARG A 231 9.20 19.97 -17.14
N LEU A 232 9.35 18.68 -17.42
CA LEU A 232 10.05 17.75 -16.51
C LEU A 232 11.54 18.06 -16.40
N ALA A 233 12.19 18.48 -17.50
CA ALA A 233 13.59 18.91 -17.49
C ALA A 233 13.81 20.17 -16.64
N ALA A 234 12.88 21.14 -16.71
CA ALA A 234 12.93 22.35 -15.89
C ALA A 234 12.81 22.00 -14.38
N GLU A 235 11.89 21.12 -14.01
CA GLU A 235 11.72 20.67 -12.61
C GLU A 235 12.96 19.92 -12.10
N ARG A 236 13.58 19.07 -12.93
CA ARG A 236 14.83 18.37 -12.55
C ARG A 236 15.96 19.33 -12.27
N ARG A 237 16.18 20.35 -13.14
CA ARG A 237 17.22 21.36 -12.92
C ARG A 237 17.02 22.13 -11.61
N GLN A 238 15.77 22.46 -11.27
CA GLN A 238 15.45 23.10 -9.99
C GLN A 238 15.78 22.20 -8.79
N GLN A 239 15.45 20.89 -8.88
CA GLN A 239 15.74 19.93 -7.81
C GLN A 239 17.25 19.66 -7.67
N GLU A 240 18.00 19.61 -8.75
CA GLU A 240 19.46 19.42 -8.74
C GLU A 240 20.19 20.61 -8.15
N ALA A 241 19.68 21.83 -8.35
CA ALA A 241 20.26 23.05 -7.75
C ALA A 241 20.13 23.10 -6.21
N VAL A 242 19.17 22.38 -5.63
CA VAL A 242 18.90 22.33 -4.16
C VAL A 242 19.63 21.17 -3.46
N ARG A 243 20.31 20.29 -4.20
CA ARG A 243 20.93 19.06 -3.66
C ARG A 243 22.25 19.32 -2.93
N THR A 244 22.20 19.36 -1.60
CA THR A 244 23.43 19.42 -0.77
C THR A 244 23.40 18.52 0.49
N TYR A 245 22.47 17.58 0.63
CA TYR A 245 22.43 16.73 1.83
C TYR A 245 22.81 15.28 1.54
N SER A 246 23.76 14.76 2.35
CA SER A 246 24.26 13.38 2.28
C SER A 246 23.27 12.38 2.90
N LEU A 247 23.15 11.17 2.32
CA LEU A 247 22.41 10.05 2.93
C LEU A 247 22.93 9.74 4.35
N TRP A 248 24.22 9.90 4.57
CA TRP A 248 24.84 9.70 5.89
C TRP A 248 24.30 10.67 6.96
N SER A 249 23.97 11.90 6.59
CA SER A 249 23.36 12.85 7.52
C SER A 249 21.94 12.44 7.94
N ALA A 250 21.19 11.79 7.03
CA ALA A 250 19.89 11.20 7.37
C ALA A 250 20.04 10.04 8.34
N LEU A 251 20.96 9.12 8.08
CA LEU A 251 21.24 7.96 8.96
C LEU A 251 21.71 8.39 10.36
N ALA A 252 22.41 9.50 10.48
CA ALA A 252 22.84 10.06 11.76
C ALA A 252 21.69 10.72 12.56
N SER A 253 20.52 10.94 11.95
CA SER A 253 19.39 11.61 12.59
C SER A 253 18.62 10.66 13.52
N PRO A 254 18.56 10.92 14.85
CA PRO A 254 17.71 10.12 15.75
C PRO A 254 16.22 10.10 15.33
N LYS A 255 15.74 11.20 14.76
CA LYS A 255 14.34 11.31 14.28
C LYS A 255 14.03 10.28 13.20
N LEU A 256 14.98 9.96 12.31
CA LEU A 256 14.82 8.91 11.32
C LEU A 256 14.50 7.55 11.97
N TRP A 257 15.29 7.18 12.97
CA TRP A 257 15.13 5.89 13.66
C TRP A 257 13.87 5.82 14.49
N LEU A 258 13.47 6.93 15.12
CA LEU A 258 12.19 7.01 15.83
C LEU A 258 11.00 6.83 14.86
N LEU A 259 11.01 7.49 13.71
CA LEU A 259 9.96 7.32 12.68
C LEU A 259 9.97 5.91 12.07
N THR A 260 11.16 5.31 11.91
CA THR A 260 11.29 3.91 11.49
C THR A 260 10.66 2.96 12.51
N PHE A 261 10.88 3.19 13.79
CA PHE A 261 10.26 2.42 14.87
C PHE A 261 8.73 2.59 14.89
N VAL A 262 8.23 3.80 14.70
CA VAL A 262 6.79 4.08 14.57
C VAL A 262 6.19 3.28 13.41
N GLN A 263 6.82 3.32 12.24
CA GLN A 263 6.36 2.57 11.06
C GLN A 263 6.42 1.05 11.31
N PHE A 264 7.47 0.55 11.94
CA PHE A 264 7.57 -0.86 12.34
C PHE A 264 6.42 -1.27 13.25
N GLY A 265 6.13 -0.47 14.29
CA GLY A 265 5.02 -0.73 15.22
C GLY A 265 3.65 -0.75 14.52
N HIS A 266 3.40 0.17 13.59
CA HIS A 266 2.20 0.17 12.76
C HIS A 266 2.11 -1.10 11.91
N GLN A 267 3.19 -1.50 11.27
CA GLN A 267 3.21 -2.69 10.40
C GLN A 267 3.03 -4.00 11.18
N CYS A 268 3.41 -4.05 12.47
CA CYS A 268 3.06 -5.20 13.31
C CYS A 268 1.54 -5.41 13.41
N ALA A 269 0.75 -4.35 13.57
CA ALA A 269 -0.71 -4.45 13.60
C ALA A 269 -1.32 -4.66 12.19
N ASN A 270 -0.69 -4.12 11.14
CA ASN A 270 -1.13 -4.34 9.76
C ASN A 270 -1.10 -5.82 9.37
N SER A 271 -0.27 -6.63 10.05
CA SER A 271 -0.22 -8.08 9.88
C SER A 271 -1.52 -8.82 10.19
N LEU A 272 -2.49 -8.14 10.82
CA LEU A 272 -3.85 -8.66 11.03
C LEU A 272 -4.50 -9.15 9.72
N VAL A 273 -4.08 -8.60 8.57
CA VAL A 273 -4.55 -9.03 7.25
C VAL A 273 -4.34 -10.52 6.99
N PHE A 274 -3.24 -11.10 7.47
CA PHE A 274 -2.93 -12.52 7.28
C PHE A 274 -3.80 -13.45 8.13
N PHE A 275 -4.28 -12.98 9.27
CA PHE A 275 -5.08 -13.78 10.21
C PHE A 275 -6.57 -13.47 10.17
N MET A 276 -7.01 -12.40 9.53
CA MET A 276 -8.43 -12.03 9.48
C MET A 276 -9.33 -13.16 9.00
N PRO A 277 -9.02 -13.90 7.90
CA PRO A 277 -9.85 -15.04 7.50
C PRO A 277 -9.86 -16.19 8.51
N LEU A 278 -8.73 -16.44 9.19
CA LEU A 278 -8.63 -17.46 10.24
C LEU A 278 -9.45 -17.08 11.48
N ILE A 279 -9.42 -15.79 11.88
CA ILE A 279 -10.24 -15.27 12.96
C ILE A 279 -11.72 -15.44 12.64
N VAL A 280 -12.14 -15.02 11.44
CA VAL A 280 -13.53 -15.16 10.97
C VAL A 280 -13.98 -16.62 10.95
N LYS A 281 -13.11 -17.53 10.48
CA LYS A 281 -13.36 -18.98 10.55
C LYS A 281 -13.53 -19.45 11.99
N GLY A 282 -12.69 -18.99 12.92
CA GLY A 282 -12.76 -19.30 14.34
C GLY A 282 -14.04 -18.83 15.03
N LEU A 283 -14.73 -17.82 14.47
CA LEU A 283 -16.04 -17.36 14.93
C LEU A 283 -17.21 -18.24 14.46
N GLY A 284 -16.95 -19.36 13.79
CA GLY A 284 -17.98 -20.27 13.30
C GLY A 284 -18.67 -19.83 12.02
N VAL A 285 -18.12 -18.85 11.30
CA VAL A 285 -18.64 -18.39 10.01
C VAL A 285 -18.49 -19.51 8.97
N GLY A 286 -19.56 -19.83 8.26
CA GLY A 286 -19.55 -20.85 7.21
C GLY A 286 -18.53 -20.55 6.10
N ARG A 287 -17.95 -21.62 5.52
CA ARG A 287 -16.86 -21.55 4.54
C ARG A 287 -17.08 -20.52 3.43
N ASP A 288 -18.28 -20.45 2.90
CA ASP A 288 -18.64 -19.55 1.80
C ASP A 288 -18.69 -18.07 2.19
N TRP A 289 -18.84 -17.78 3.48
CA TRP A 289 -18.97 -16.44 4.02
C TRP A 289 -17.68 -15.90 4.66
N ILE A 290 -16.65 -16.74 4.84
CA ILE A 290 -15.37 -16.30 5.43
C ILE A 290 -14.81 -15.10 4.66
N GLY A 291 -14.73 -15.20 3.33
CA GLY A 291 -14.19 -14.13 2.49
C GLY A 291 -14.99 -12.82 2.59
N PRO A 292 -16.31 -12.83 2.31
CA PRO A 292 -17.14 -11.64 2.45
C PRO A 292 -17.10 -11.01 3.85
N VAL A 293 -17.13 -11.79 4.91
CA VAL A 293 -17.08 -11.30 6.29
C VAL A 293 -15.70 -10.72 6.61
N ALA A 294 -14.61 -11.37 6.16
CA ALA A 294 -13.25 -10.88 6.36
C ALA A 294 -12.96 -9.55 5.63
N ALA A 295 -13.73 -9.21 4.59
CA ALA A 295 -13.61 -7.95 3.86
C ALA A 295 -14.26 -6.75 4.60
N ILE A 296 -15.24 -7.01 5.48
CA ILE A 296 -16.01 -5.95 6.15
C ILE A 296 -15.10 -4.94 6.89
N PRO A 297 -14.12 -5.36 7.71
CA PRO A 297 -13.24 -4.42 8.39
C PRO A 297 -12.46 -3.49 7.44
N TYR A 298 -12.04 -3.99 6.28
CA TYR A 298 -11.30 -3.20 5.29
C TYR A 298 -12.18 -2.19 4.56
N LEU A 299 -13.47 -2.51 4.35
CA LEU A 299 -14.45 -1.55 3.82
C LEU A 299 -14.62 -0.37 4.78
N PHE A 300 -14.79 -0.64 6.07
CA PHE A 300 -14.86 0.42 7.09
C PHE A 300 -13.52 1.16 7.23
N GLY A 301 -12.40 0.45 7.13
CA GLY A 301 -11.06 1.02 7.11
C GLY A 301 -10.87 2.02 5.97
N PHE A 302 -11.36 1.71 4.77
CA PHE A 302 -11.31 2.61 3.62
C PHE A 302 -12.10 3.90 3.87
N ILE A 303 -13.32 3.80 4.38
CA ILE A 303 -14.16 4.95 4.72
C ILE A 303 -13.46 5.81 5.80
N GLY A 304 -12.94 5.16 6.85
CA GLY A 304 -12.21 5.81 7.92
C GLY A 304 -10.96 6.54 7.45
N MET A 305 -10.18 5.91 6.57
CA MET A 305 -8.97 6.49 5.97
C MET A 305 -9.26 7.81 5.26
N ILE A 306 -10.32 7.85 4.44
CA ILE A 306 -10.72 9.07 3.70
C ILE A 306 -11.15 10.17 4.68
N GLY A 307 -12.05 9.84 5.61
CA GLY A 307 -12.59 10.79 6.57
C GLY A 307 -11.52 11.35 7.51
N TRP A 308 -10.63 10.49 8.00
CA TRP A 308 -9.55 10.87 8.90
C TRP A 308 -8.47 11.70 8.20
N GLY A 309 -8.09 11.33 6.97
CA GLY A 309 -7.17 12.10 6.14
C GLY A 309 -7.69 13.50 5.89
N TYR A 310 -8.96 13.64 5.49
CA TYR A 310 -9.61 14.94 5.30
C TYR A 310 -9.64 15.79 6.58
N LYS A 311 -9.94 15.17 7.74
CA LYS A 311 -9.93 15.85 9.04
C LYS A 311 -8.53 16.36 9.40
N SER A 312 -7.49 15.54 9.21
CA SER A 312 -6.09 15.91 9.46
C SER A 312 -5.63 17.04 8.53
N ASP A 313 -6.00 17.00 7.24
CA ASP A 313 -5.69 18.05 6.26
C ASP A 313 -6.31 19.40 6.68
N ARG A 314 -7.57 19.37 7.12
CA ARG A 314 -8.30 20.57 7.55
C ARG A 314 -7.76 21.15 8.87
N ALA A 315 -7.30 20.27 9.77
CA ALA A 315 -6.72 20.70 11.04
C ALA A 315 -5.29 21.25 10.89
N GLY A 316 -4.60 20.92 9.78
CA GLY A 316 -3.19 21.27 9.55
C GLY A 316 -2.25 20.60 10.54
N GLU A 317 -2.69 19.51 11.20
CA GLU A 317 -1.98 18.83 12.28
C GLU A 317 -1.84 17.35 11.95
N ARG A 318 -0.63 16.81 11.99
CA ARG A 318 -0.29 15.46 11.53
C ARG A 318 0.06 14.50 12.67
N VAL A 319 0.85 14.97 13.64
CA VAL A 319 1.43 14.12 14.68
C VAL A 319 0.34 13.54 15.58
N TRP A 320 -0.57 14.39 16.08
CA TRP A 320 -1.69 13.94 16.91
C TRP A 320 -2.66 13.05 16.16
N HIS A 321 -2.95 13.37 14.89
CA HIS A 321 -3.82 12.52 14.07
C HIS A 321 -3.20 11.15 13.82
N ALA A 322 -1.91 11.06 13.53
CA ALA A 322 -1.23 9.78 13.36
C ALA A 322 -1.13 9.00 14.68
N SER A 323 -0.79 9.67 15.79
CA SER A 323 -0.74 9.02 17.12
C SER A 323 -2.11 8.51 17.57
N ALA A 324 -3.17 9.31 17.35
CA ALA A 324 -4.53 8.93 17.70
C ALA A 324 -5.00 7.68 16.96
N THR A 325 -4.60 7.49 15.69
CA THR A 325 -4.91 6.25 14.96
C THR A 325 -4.22 5.04 15.57
N MET A 326 -2.97 5.16 15.99
CA MET A 326 -2.24 4.09 16.65
C MET A 326 -2.85 3.74 18.01
N PHE A 327 -3.24 4.74 18.81
CA PHE A 327 -3.95 4.52 20.07
C PHE A 327 -5.33 3.90 19.85
N LEU A 328 -6.03 4.27 18.78
CA LEU A 328 -7.31 3.66 18.40
C LEU A 328 -7.13 2.16 18.10
N VAL A 329 -6.10 1.77 17.33
CA VAL A 329 -5.76 0.36 17.08
C VAL A 329 -5.48 -0.35 18.38
N THR A 330 -4.63 0.24 19.24
CA THR A 330 -4.28 -0.32 20.54
C THR A 330 -5.51 -0.55 21.42
N ALA A 331 -6.37 0.45 21.56
CA ALA A 331 -7.57 0.36 22.36
C ALA A 331 -8.54 -0.70 21.83
N ALA A 332 -8.75 -0.74 20.52
CA ALA A 332 -9.61 -1.76 19.89
C ALA A 332 -9.08 -3.18 20.15
N LEU A 333 -7.77 -3.42 19.90
CA LEU A 333 -7.17 -4.72 20.15
C LEU A 333 -7.14 -5.08 21.66
N ALA A 334 -7.02 -4.11 22.56
CA ALA A 334 -7.13 -4.33 24.01
C ALA A 334 -8.58 -4.71 24.41
N VAL A 335 -9.59 -4.05 23.84
CA VAL A 335 -11.00 -4.38 24.08
C VAL A 335 -11.33 -5.80 23.58
N SER A 336 -10.68 -6.28 22.50
CA SER A 336 -10.88 -7.65 22.03
C SER A 336 -10.54 -8.71 23.10
N LEU A 337 -9.71 -8.37 24.09
CA LEU A 337 -9.38 -9.26 25.20
C LEU A 337 -10.60 -9.60 26.07
N LEU A 338 -11.53 -8.67 26.17
CA LEU A 338 -12.76 -8.81 26.96
C LEU A 338 -13.86 -9.60 26.20
N LEU A 339 -13.65 -9.80 24.89
CA LEU A 339 -14.61 -10.41 23.99
C LEU A 339 -14.11 -11.81 23.60
N GLY A 340 -14.81 -12.84 24.02
CA GLY A 340 -14.55 -14.22 23.61
C GLY A 340 -15.23 -14.56 22.28
N ALA A 341 -15.08 -15.82 21.85
CA ALA A 341 -15.83 -16.38 20.72
C ALA A 341 -17.37 -16.35 20.93
N ASP A 342 -17.80 -16.14 22.17
CA ASP A 342 -19.22 -16.02 22.55
C ASP A 342 -19.88 -14.73 22.05
N HIS A 343 -19.08 -13.73 21.63
CA HIS A 343 -19.57 -12.45 21.13
C HIS A 343 -19.03 -12.12 19.72
N PRO A 344 -19.31 -12.95 18.69
CA PRO A 344 -18.68 -12.84 17.37
C PRO A 344 -18.96 -11.49 16.68
N ILE A 345 -20.18 -10.96 16.78
CA ILE A 345 -20.57 -9.68 16.16
C ILE A 345 -19.81 -8.53 16.81
N LEU A 346 -19.69 -8.55 18.15
CA LEU A 346 -19.00 -7.49 18.87
C LEU A 346 -17.49 -7.51 18.62
N LEU A 347 -16.90 -8.72 18.55
CA LEU A 347 -15.49 -8.86 18.17
C LEU A 347 -15.24 -8.34 16.75
N MET A 348 -16.11 -8.65 15.79
CA MET A 348 -16.01 -8.09 14.43
C MET A 348 -16.15 -6.58 14.40
N ALA A 349 -17.04 -5.99 15.19
CA ALA A 349 -17.15 -4.54 15.31
C ALA A 349 -15.86 -3.90 15.85
N VAL A 350 -15.25 -4.51 16.87
CA VAL A 350 -13.95 -4.07 17.42
C VAL A 350 -12.84 -4.20 16.38
N LEU A 351 -12.80 -5.28 15.61
CA LEU A 351 -11.84 -5.44 14.51
C LEU A 351 -12.05 -4.41 13.41
N CYS A 352 -13.30 -4.01 13.10
CA CYS A 352 -13.55 -2.88 12.19
C CYS A 352 -12.91 -1.59 12.73
N VAL A 353 -13.05 -1.29 14.02
CA VAL A 353 -12.42 -0.11 14.64
C VAL A 353 -10.88 -0.20 14.57
N ALA A 354 -10.30 -1.38 14.82
CA ALA A 354 -8.87 -1.59 14.69
C ALA A 354 -8.38 -1.33 13.27
N VAL A 355 -9.09 -1.83 12.25
CA VAL A 355 -8.73 -1.63 10.84
C VAL A 355 -8.95 -0.18 10.40
N ILE A 356 -9.98 0.52 10.90
CA ILE A 356 -10.16 1.97 10.72
C ILE A 356 -8.91 2.73 11.20
N GLY A 357 -8.46 2.46 12.41
CA GLY A 357 -7.24 3.07 12.95
C GLY A 357 -6.02 2.75 12.09
N ASN A 358 -5.83 1.47 11.76
CA ASN A 358 -4.68 1.01 10.98
C ASN A 358 -4.60 1.67 9.59
N GLN A 359 -5.71 1.71 8.84
CA GLN A 359 -5.74 2.29 7.50
C GLN A 359 -5.64 3.83 7.52
N SER A 360 -6.14 4.48 8.57
CA SER A 360 -6.10 5.93 8.73
C SER A 360 -4.71 6.46 9.10
N PHE A 361 -3.78 5.61 9.51
CA PHE A 361 -2.42 5.98 9.87
C PHE A 361 -1.62 6.49 8.65
N ALA A 362 -1.65 5.77 7.54
CA ALA A 362 -0.78 6.04 6.39
C ALA A 362 -0.90 7.48 5.84
N PRO A 363 -2.10 8.04 5.55
CA PRO A 363 -2.21 9.38 4.99
C PRO A 363 -1.71 10.48 5.94
N THR A 364 -1.78 10.25 7.26
CA THR A 364 -1.32 11.20 8.27
C THR A 364 0.18 11.07 8.54
N PHE A 365 0.70 9.85 8.63
CA PHE A 365 2.09 9.58 8.95
C PHE A 365 3.04 9.97 7.81
N TRP A 366 2.74 9.62 6.55
CA TRP A 366 3.65 9.86 5.44
C TRP A 366 3.85 11.34 5.09
N ALA A 367 3.03 12.23 5.63
CA ALA A 367 3.26 13.66 5.56
C ALA A 367 4.38 14.14 6.51
N ILE A 368 4.63 13.44 7.64
CA ILE A 368 5.56 13.84 8.69
C ILE A 368 7.03 13.76 8.25
N PRO A 369 7.54 12.64 7.66
CA PRO A 369 8.95 12.58 7.24
C PRO A 369 9.36 13.68 6.25
N GLY A 370 8.43 14.09 5.37
CA GLY A 370 8.68 15.14 4.39
C GLY A 370 8.88 16.54 5.00
N THR A 371 8.33 16.79 6.20
CA THR A 371 8.51 18.05 6.91
C THR A 371 9.75 18.05 7.81
N MET A 372 10.17 16.88 8.29
CA MET A 372 11.27 16.71 9.24
C MET A 372 12.61 16.44 8.56
N LEU A 373 12.59 15.90 7.34
CA LEU A 373 13.76 15.56 6.55
C LEU A 373 13.78 16.44 5.29
N THR A 374 14.85 17.17 5.06
CA THR A 374 14.97 18.11 3.94
C THR A 374 15.91 17.60 2.84
N GLY A 375 15.65 17.99 1.59
CA GLY A 375 16.52 17.69 0.45
C GLY A 375 16.60 16.19 0.10
N THR A 376 17.79 15.72 -0.30
CA THR A 376 18.04 14.29 -0.63
C THR A 376 17.98 13.37 0.58
N ALA A 377 18.22 13.90 1.78
CA ALA A 377 18.05 13.20 3.04
C ALA A 377 16.59 12.77 3.26
N ALA A 378 15.61 13.56 2.79
CA ALA A 378 14.19 13.20 2.87
C ALA A 378 13.87 11.95 2.03
N ALA A 379 14.31 11.90 0.77
CA ALA A 379 14.02 10.75 -0.09
C ALA A 379 14.67 9.45 0.42
N GLY A 380 15.95 9.52 0.82
CA GLY A 380 16.66 8.38 1.41
C GLY A 380 16.09 7.96 2.76
N GLY A 381 15.73 8.94 3.59
CA GLY A 381 15.10 8.68 4.90
C GLY A 381 13.74 8.02 4.77
N ILE A 382 12.88 8.50 3.87
CA ILE A 382 11.57 7.88 3.59
C ILE A 382 11.75 6.44 3.12
N ALA A 383 12.74 6.16 2.25
CA ALA A 383 13.02 4.80 1.80
C ALA A 383 13.46 3.90 2.96
N ILE A 384 14.31 4.36 3.88
CA ILE A 384 14.75 3.61 5.06
C ILE A 384 13.58 3.35 6.01
N ILE A 385 12.77 4.38 6.30
CA ILE A 385 11.58 4.24 7.15
C ILE A 385 10.65 3.17 6.58
N ASN A 386 10.41 3.19 5.26
CA ASN A 386 9.56 2.20 4.61
C ASN A 386 10.18 0.80 4.66
N ALA A 387 11.42 0.66 4.22
CA ALA A 387 12.08 -0.63 4.06
C ALA A 387 12.23 -1.35 5.41
N LEU A 388 12.79 -0.69 6.42
CA LEU A 388 12.96 -1.28 7.75
C LEU A 388 11.65 -1.35 8.54
N GLY A 389 10.77 -0.37 8.38
CA GLY A 389 9.45 -0.39 9.01
C GLY A 389 8.60 -1.58 8.54
N ASN A 390 8.72 -1.96 7.26
CA ASN A 390 8.02 -3.12 6.71
C ASN A 390 8.41 -4.47 7.36
N LEU A 391 9.54 -4.55 8.06
CA LEU A 391 9.86 -5.75 8.87
C LEU A 391 8.84 -6.00 9.99
N GLY A 392 8.04 -5.01 10.37
CA GLY A 392 6.89 -5.20 11.25
C GLY A 392 5.87 -6.20 10.71
N ASN A 393 5.71 -6.27 9.37
CA ASN A 393 4.86 -7.29 8.74
C ASN A 393 5.43 -8.72 8.77
N TRP A 394 6.68 -8.90 9.19
CA TRP A 394 7.21 -10.20 9.56
C TRP A 394 7.08 -10.45 11.07
N ALA A 395 7.45 -9.46 11.89
CA ALA A 395 7.43 -9.60 13.34
C ALA A 395 6.01 -9.82 13.88
N GLY A 396 5.03 -9.07 13.37
CA GLY A 396 3.64 -9.16 13.81
C GLY A 396 3.02 -10.54 13.61
N PRO A 397 3.00 -11.11 12.37
CA PRO A 397 2.42 -12.42 12.13
C PRO A 397 3.14 -13.54 12.89
N THR A 398 4.48 -13.45 13.00
CA THR A 398 5.28 -14.42 13.76
C THR A 398 4.89 -14.38 15.24
N LEU A 399 4.83 -13.18 15.81
CA LEU A 399 4.46 -12.99 17.22
C LEU A 399 3.02 -13.46 17.49
N TYR A 400 2.08 -13.12 16.60
CA TYR A 400 0.70 -13.59 16.69
C TYR A 400 0.63 -15.13 16.70
N GLY A 401 1.35 -15.77 15.77
CA GLY A 401 1.40 -17.24 15.66
C GLY A 401 1.96 -17.88 16.92
N VAL A 402 3.10 -17.38 17.46
CA VAL A 402 3.72 -17.87 18.70
C VAL A 402 2.75 -17.79 19.88
N VAL A 403 2.06 -16.65 20.03
CA VAL A 403 1.13 -16.47 21.16
C VAL A 403 -0.07 -17.40 21.05
N ILE A 404 -0.61 -17.61 19.84
CA ILE A 404 -1.76 -18.50 19.67
C ILE A 404 -1.38 -19.97 19.88
N ASP A 405 -0.22 -20.41 19.42
CA ASP A 405 0.26 -21.79 19.62
C ASP A 405 0.56 -22.06 21.10
N ALA A 406 1.11 -21.07 21.84
CA ALA A 406 1.41 -21.19 23.26
C ALA A 406 0.17 -21.13 24.18
N THR A 407 -0.84 -20.33 23.80
CA THR A 407 -1.95 -20.00 24.70
C THR A 407 -3.30 -20.55 24.25
N HIS A 408 -3.43 -20.91 22.99
CA HIS A 408 -4.69 -21.25 22.31
C HIS A 408 -5.79 -20.19 22.45
N LYS A 409 -5.38 -18.92 22.68
CA LYS A 409 -6.30 -17.78 22.88
C LYS A 409 -6.08 -16.70 21.83
N THR A 410 -7.03 -16.56 20.92
CA THR A 410 -7.02 -15.52 19.88
C THR A 410 -6.92 -14.10 20.46
N ASN A 411 -7.61 -13.85 21.58
CA ASN A 411 -7.62 -12.53 22.22
C ASN A 411 -6.24 -12.10 22.70
N LEU A 412 -5.43 -13.02 23.28
CA LEU A 412 -4.06 -12.73 23.69
C LEU A 412 -3.15 -12.47 22.49
N ALA A 413 -3.34 -13.22 21.40
CA ALA A 413 -2.63 -13.00 20.15
C ALA A 413 -2.98 -11.65 19.51
N LEU A 414 -4.23 -11.23 19.58
CA LEU A 414 -4.66 -9.88 19.16
C LEU A 414 -4.06 -8.79 20.04
N LEU A 415 -4.04 -9.00 21.36
CA LEU A 415 -3.44 -8.04 22.29
C LEU A 415 -1.94 -7.84 22.03
N CYS A 416 -1.19 -8.90 21.69
CA CYS A 416 0.23 -8.74 21.42
C CYS A 416 0.51 -7.88 20.19
N LEU A 417 -0.39 -7.87 19.18
CA LEU A 417 -0.31 -6.95 18.06
C LEU A 417 -0.52 -5.49 18.45
N ALA A 418 -1.16 -5.21 19.60
CA ALA A 418 -1.37 -3.85 20.10
C ALA A 418 -0.07 -3.20 20.64
N ILE A 419 0.94 -3.99 21.00
CA ILE A 419 2.20 -3.51 21.58
C ILE A 419 2.93 -2.56 20.61
N GLY A 420 3.00 -2.95 19.33
CA GLY A 420 3.66 -2.14 18.31
C GLY A 420 3.02 -0.75 18.13
N PRO A 421 1.71 -0.67 17.85
CA PRO A 421 1.01 0.62 17.77
C PRO A 421 1.07 1.44 19.06
N LEU A 422 0.96 0.81 20.22
CA LEU A 422 1.09 1.51 21.51
C LEU A 422 2.44 2.21 21.63
N ALA A 423 3.51 1.43 21.46
CA ALA A 423 4.87 1.95 21.57
C ALA A 423 5.16 3.01 20.48
N GLY A 424 4.75 2.75 19.25
CA GLY A 424 4.89 3.69 18.14
C GLY A 424 4.10 4.97 18.35
N GLY A 425 2.86 4.90 18.87
CA GLY A 425 2.04 6.06 19.19
C GLY A 425 2.66 6.93 20.27
N ILE A 426 3.20 6.31 21.34
CA ILE A 426 3.93 7.01 22.39
C ILE A 426 5.18 7.71 21.83
N VAL A 427 5.98 6.98 21.03
CA VAL A 427 7.19 7.55 20.43
C VAL A 427 6.84 8.73 19.52
N LEU A 428 5.77 8.62 18.73
CA LEU A 428 5.36 9.70 17.82
C LEU A 428 4.94 10.96 18.59
N VAL A 429 4.24 10.82 19.72
CA VAL A 429 3.93 11.94 20.63
C VAL A 429 5.20 12.56 21.20
N LEU A 430 6.19 11.74 21.58
CA LEU A 430 7.47 12.21 22.15
C LEU A 430 8.37 12.89 21.10
N VAL A 431 8.31 12.49 19.83
CA VAL A 431 8.99 13.17 18.71
C VAL A 431 8.53 14.62 18.59
N GLY A 432 7.30 14.87 19.02
CA GLY A 432 6.77 16.21 19.23
C GLY A 432 6.28 16.89 17.96
N HIS A 433 5.60 18.00 18.18
CA HIS A 433 4.93 18.84 17.22
C HIS A 433 5.79 20.08 16.95
N ASP A 434 6.32 20.23 15.75
CA ASP A 434 6.97 21.48 15.34
C ASP A 434 6.04 22.28 14.42
N ARG A 435 5.28 23.19 15.00
CA ARG A 435 4.31 24.03 14.30
C ARG A 435 4.91 24.84 13.14
N ARG A 436 6.22 25.09 13.16
CA ARG A 436 6.91 25.82 12.08
C ARG A 436 7.08 24.97 10.80
N LEU A 437 7.12 23.65 10.95
CA LEU A 437 7.31 22.72 9.84
C LEU A 437 5.97 22.22 9.24
N GLU A 438 4.86 22.38 9.97
CA GLU A 438 3.53 21.94 9.51
C GLU A 438 2.79 22.98 8.68
N GLN A 439 3.13 24.25 8.83
CA GLN A 439 2.59 25.34 8.01
C GLN A 439 3.33 25.40 6.65
N VAL A 440 3.10 24.41 5.79
CA VAL A 440 3.35 24.58 4.36
C VAL A 440 2.23 25.48 3.84
N PRO A 441 2.49 26.71 3.37
CA PRO A 441 1.46 27.53 2.75
C PRO A 441 0.90 26.72 1.57
N LEU A 442 -0.40 26.51 1.55
CA LEU A 442 -1.13 26.14 0.34
C LEU A 442 -0.90 27.29 -0.64
N SER A 443 0.17 27.20 -1.42
CA SER A 443 0.54 28.16 -2.44
C SER A 443 -0.59 28.21 -3.47
N GLY A 444 -1.44 29.25 -3.40
CA GLY A 444 -2.45 29.42 -4.39
C GLY A 444 -3.49 30.52 -4.18
N HIS A 445 -3.40 31.33 -3.11
CA HIS A 445 -4.18 32.57 -3.08
C HIS A 445 -3.28 33.71 -2.56
N SER A 446 -2.50 34.27 -3.48
CA SER A 446 -1.95 35.60 -3.36
C SER A 446 -3.11 36.60 -3.36
N HIS A 447 -3.60 36.96 -2.17
CA HIS A 447 -4.29 38.22 -2.02
C HIS A 447 -3.23 39.31 -2.19
N ALA A 448 -3.21 39.89 -3.38
CA ALA A 448 -2.57 41.19 -3.60
C ALA A 448 -3.23 42.18 -2.61
N GLN A 449 -2.49 42.58 -1.59
CA GLN A 449 -2.84 43.76 -0.82
C GLN A 449 -2.69 44.99 -1.75
N PRO A 450 -3.70 45.88 -1.80
CA PRO A 450 -3.53 47.17 -2.46
C PRO A 450 -2.46 47.95 -1.71
N ARG A 451 -1.44 48.41 -2.43
CA ARG A 451 -0.58 49.47 -1.95
C ARG A 451 -1.39 50.76 -1.96
N ASP A 452 -1.87 51.18 -0.79
CA ASP A 452 -2.35 52.52 -0.59
C ASP A 452 -1.13 53.48 -0.65
N GLY A 453 -1.22 54.39 -1.61
CA GLY A 453 -0.25 55.47 -1.77
C GLY A 453 -0.49 56.58 -0.76
N ALA A 454 0.53 57.15 -0.30
CA ALA A 454 0.73 58.61 -0.03
C ALA A 454 2.24 58.84 0.07
#